data_c6b3de052a1ebca3c191bed8a8532295
#
_entry.id   c6b3de052a1ebca3c191bed8a8532295
#
_cell.length_a   1.000
_cell.length_b   1.000
_cell.length_c   1.000
_cell.angle_alpha   90.00
_cell.angle_beta   90.00
_cell.angle_gamma   90.00
#
_symmetry.space_group_name_H-M   'P 1'
#
loop_
_entity.id
_entity.type
_entity.pdbx_description
1 polymer ?
#
loop_
_entity_poly.entity_id
_entity_poly.type
_entity_poly.pdbx_seq_one_letter_code
_entity_poly.pdbx_strand_id
1 'polypeptide(L)'
;MPIGDAEKLDLLKRTWNLEETGTVPYVIEVGRPHHATTSFYNDDAAELAWHEEYHRLQAGIADFYIPSIKPNMGISNLAAAFGCPLKTVDDADPWVGHLVSNQDPGAARRIRKPNPGDNPIYARMIKRLAFLQDHSSLPLRLVNVASPMVTASMIWDYTDLMMAMLLYPGEVHALFEVITEATIDYVRLQLTHIKHLLTMGHEPEVLPPEIGLRISDDTAALMSPALYREFGVRYNSKLSEAFGGVVIHSCGDCSRVVSAMLETPGLRGLELTIPQNSNWEAIKPAVGRIALSLRHKFWDHGPEAPDPVEYTQKILDCFGRRGVFILTSTDTFDEAHSLGEKLWRLLGPR
;
A
#
# COMPACT_ATOMS: atom_id res chain seq x y z
N MET A 1 -16.64 -9.76 21.94
CA MET A 1 -17.57 -9.87 20.80
C MET A 1 -17.08 -8.92 19.72
N PRO A 2 -17.12 -9.29 18.46
CA PRO A 2 -16.73 -8.37 17.40
C PRO A 2 -17.64 -7.13 17.42
N ILE A 3 -17.04 -5.96 17.33
CA ILE A 3 -17.72 -4.68 17.18
C ILE A 3 -18.21 -4.52 15.74
N GLY A 4 -19.25 -3.71 15.54
CA GLY A 4 -19.81 -3.47 14.19
C GLY A 4 -18.89 -2.61 13.31
N ASP A 5 -19.07 -2.69 11.98
CA ASP A 5 -18.20 -1.99 11.02
C ASP A 5 -18.15 -0.48 11.22
N ALA A 6 -19.26 0.14 11.62
CA ALA A 6 -19.30 1.58 11.93
C ALA A 6 -18.40 1.94 13.13
N GLU A 7 -18.39 1.09 14.17
CA GLU A 7 -17.52 1.26 15.34
C GLU A 7 -16.05 0.98 14.99
N LYS A 8 -15.79 -0.04 14.14
CA LYS A 8 -14.45 -0.29 13.60
C LYS A 8 -13.93 0.94 12.85
N LEU A 9 -14.74 1.54 11.96
CA LEU A 9 -14.36 2.73 11.20
C LEU A 9 -14.05 3.93 12.10
N ASP A 10 -14.84 4.17 13.14
CA ASP A 10 -14.58 5.24 14.10
C ASP A 10 -13.25 5.03 14.82
N LEU A 11 -13.01 3.82 15.33
CA LEU A 11 -11.76 3.48 16.01
C LEU A 11 -10.54 3.60 15.08
N LEU A 12 -10.66 3.13 13.83
CA LEU A 12 -9.59 3.27 12.82
C LEU A 12 -9.30 4.74 12.55
N LYS A 13 -10.30 5.57 12.32
CA LYS A 13 -10.16 7.02 12.10
C LYS A 13 -9.47 7.71 13.28
N ARG A 14 -9.91 7.44 14.49
CA ARG A 14 -9.31 8.01 15.70
C ARG A 14 -7.85 7.55 15.87
N THR A 15 -7.54 6.29 15.56
CA THR A 15 -6.17 5.79 15.61
C THR A 15 -5.27 6.51 14.59
N TRP A 16 -5.74 6.72 13.34
CA TRP A 16 -5.00 7.51 12.34
C TRP A 16 -4.79 8.96 12.75
N ASN A 17 -5.69 9.53 13.54
CA ASN A 17 -5.57 10.87 14.12
C ASN A 17 -4.77 10.91 15.44
N LEU A 18 -4.15 9.81 15.82
CA LEU A 18 -3.36 9.69 17.05
C LEU A 18 -4.17 9.98 18.33
N GLU A 19 -5.45 9.65 18.34
CA GLU A 19 -6.28 9.76 19.54
C GLU A 19 -6.06 8.55 20.46
N GLU A 20 -6.30 8.75 21.76
CA GLU A 20 -6.33 7.64 22.71
C GLU A 20 -7.64 6.87 22.55
N THR A 21 -7.53 5.63 22.07
CA THR A 21 -8.71 4.76 21.81
C THR A 21 -8.88 3.65 22.84
N GLY A 22 -7.86 3.41 23.67
CA GLY A 22 -7.83 2.25 24.58
C GLY A 22 -7.66 0.90 23.83
N THR A 23 -7.84 0.90 22.52
CA THR A 23 -7.79 -0.26 21.62
C THR A 23 -6.66 -0.08 20.62
N VAL A 24 -6.00 -1.15 20.22
CA VAL A 24 -5.07 -1.15 19.08
C VAL A 24 -5.73 -1.93 17.94
N PRO A 25 -6.10 -1.28 16.84
CA PRO A 25 -6.68 -1.97 15.69
C PRO A 25 -5.69 -2.97 15.09
N TYR A 26 -6.20 -4.11 14.66
CA TYR A 26 -5.41 -5.12 13.98
C TYR A 26 -6.24 -5.86 12.93
N VAL A 27 -5.57 -6.40 11.92
CA VAL A 27 -6.18 -7.23 10.88
C VAL A 27 -5.36 -8.50 10.73
N ILE A 28 -6.06 -9.63 10.55
CA ILE A 28 -5.47 -10.94 10.30
C ILE A 28 -5.77 -11.33 8.86
N GLU A 29 -4.77 -11.29 8.00
CA GLU A 29 -4.88 -11.81 6.64
C GLU A 29 -4.77 -13.35 6.67
N VAL A 30 -5.56 -14.03 5.85
CA VAL A 30 -5.53 -15.50 5.79
C VAL A 30 -5.05 -15.96 4.42
N GLY A 31 -4.08 -16.85 4.41
CA GLY A 31 -3.47 -17.37 3.19
C GLY A 31 -2.67 -16.29 2.45
N ARG A 32 -2.37 -16.56 1.19
CA ARG A 32 -1.81 -15.53 0.31
C ARG A 32 -2.89 -14.53 -0.03
N PRO A 33 -2.69 -13.25 0.25
CA PRO A 33 -3.61 -12.23 -0.26
C PRO A 33 -3.72 -12.40 -1.78
N HIS A 34 -4.82 -11.91 -2.26
CA HIS A 34 -5.17 -11.92 -3.64
C HIS A 34 -4.12 -11.22 -4.53
N HIS A 35 -3.34 -12.01 -5.24
CA HIS A 35 -2.52 -11.52 -6.34
C HIS A 35 -3.36 -11.37 -7.60
N ALA A 36 -3.06 -10.37 -8.42
CA ALA A 36 -3.59 -10.27 -9.77
C ALA A 36 -2.95 -11.34 -10.66
N THR A 37 -3.19 -12.62 -10.34
CA THR A 37 -2.80 -13.71 -11.22
C THR A 37 -3.38 -13.49 -12.61
N THR A 38 -2.81 -14.13 -13.62
CA THR A 38 -3.31 -14.00 -15.01
C THR A 38 -4.80 -14.28 -15.10
N SER A 39 -5.34 -15.23 -14.32
CA SER A 39 -6.76 -15.55 -14.28
C SER A 39 -7.60 -14.36 -13.79
N PHE A 40 -7.28 -13.78 -12.63
CA PHE A 40 -8.04 -12.63 -12.11
C PHE A 40 -7.81 -11.35 -12.91
N TYR A 41 -6.60 -11.13 -13.42
CA TYR A 41 -6.33 -9.97 -14.26
C TYR A 41 -7.25 -9.91 -15.48
N ASN A 42 -7.64 -11.07 -16.03
CA ASN A 42 -8.47 -11.19 -17.23
C ASN A 42 -9.93 -11.51 -16.95
N ASP A 43 -10.31 -11.88 -15.71
CA ASP A 43 -11.65 -12.34 -15.35
C ASP A 43 -12.18 -11.61 -14.12
N ASP A 44 -13.01 -10.58 -14.36
CA ASP A 44 -13.60 -9.75 -13.33
C ASP A 44 -14.61 -10.54 -12.47
N ALA A 45 -15.24 -11.60 -13.04
CA ALA A 45 -16.20 -12.44 -12.32
C ALA A 45 -15.48 -13.42 -11.38
N ALA A 46 -14.36 -13.99 -11.80
CA ALA A 46 -13.52 -14.84 -10.94
C ALA A 46 -12.95 -14.04 -9.76
N GLU A 47 -12.54 -12.79 -9.99
CA GLU A 47 -12.09 -11.89 -8.93
C GLU A 47 -13.20 -11.61 -7.90
N LEU A 48 -14.41 -11.28 -8.37
CA LEU A 48 -15.54 -11.04 -7.49
C LEU A 48 -15.90 -12.26 -6.66
N ALA A 49 -16.00 -13.44 -7.29
CA ALA A 49 -16.31 -14.69 -6.60
C ALA A 49 -15.28 -15.02 -5.51
N TRP A 50 -13.98 -14.75 -5.78
CA TRP A 50 -12.94 -14.90 -4.78
C TRP A 50 -13.14 -13.97 -3.58
N HIS A 51 -13.47 -12.69 -3.81
CA HIS A 51 -13.75 -11.74 -2.73
C HIS A 51 -14.93 -12.16 -1.88
N GLU A 52 -16.04 -12.58 -2.50
CA GLU A 52 -17.24 -13.03 -1.78
C GLU A 52 -16.94 -14.23 -0.88
N GLU A 53 -16.21 -15.22 -1.39
CA GLU A 53 -15.83 -16.39 -0.61
C GLU A 53 -14.86 -16.02 0.52
N TYR A 54 -13.85 -15.18 0.24
CA TYR A 54 -12.91 -14.73 1.25
C TYR A 54 -13.63 -13.98 2.39
N HIS A 55 -14.56 -13.08 2.09
CA HIS A 55 -15.33 -12.36 3.11
C HIS A 55 -16.22 -13.29 3.92
N ARG A 56 -16.82 -14.28 3.28
CA ARG A 56 -17.61 -15.30 3.97
C ARG A 56 -16.77 -16.10 4.99
N LEU A 57 -15.56 -16.45 4.62
CA LEU A 57 -14.63 -17.19 5.48
C LEU A 57 -14.00 -16.32 6.56
N GLN A 58 -13.74 -15.04 6.25
CA GLN A 58 -13.22 -14.05 7.20
C GLN A 58 -14.26 -13.65 8.27
N ALA A 59 -15.54 -13.87 7.99
CA ALA A 59 -16.61 -13.52 8.90
C ALA A 59 -16.47 -14.25 10.24
N GLY A 60 -16.56 -13.48 11.34
CA GLY A 60 -16.47 -14.03 12.69
C GLY A 60 -15.05 -14.08 13.27
N ILE A 61 -14.00 -13.80 12.49
CA ILE A 61 -12.68 -13.53 13.06
C ILE A 61 -12.75 -12.26 13.90
N ALA A 62 -12.23 -12.34 15.12
CA ALA A 62 -12.18 -11.19 16.01
C ALA A 62 -11.03 -10.27 15.60
N ASP A 63 -11.29 -9.35 14.68
CA ASP A 63 -10.33 -8.36 14.19
C ASP A 63 -11.04 -7.08 13.68
N PHE A 64 -10.27 -6.15 13.10
CA PHE A 64 -10.76 -4.90 12.51
C PHE A 64 -10.94 -4.96 10.98
N TYR A 65 -10.96 -6.15 10.41
CA TYR A 65 -11.25 -6.31 9.00
C TYR A 65 -12.66 -5.80 8.66
N ILE A 66 -12.76 -5.05 7.57
CA ILE A 66 -14.02 -4.55 7.02
C ILE A 66 -14.15 -5.08 5.59
N PRO A 67 -15.21 -5.86 5.29
CA PRO A 67 -15.43 -6.41 3.95
C PRO A 67 -15.45 -5.34 2.87
N SER A 68 -14.64 -5.53 1.83
CA SER A 68 -14.53 -4.58 0.72
C SER A 68 -13.79 -5.24 -0.44
N ILE A 69 -14.01 -4.75 -1.64
CA ILE A 69 -13.37 -5.29 -2.83
C ILE A 69 -12.13 -4.46 -3.17
N LYS A 70 -10.98 -5.11 -3.31
CA LYS A 70 -9.77 -4.56 -3.89
C LYS A 70 -9.75 -4.88 -5.39
N PRO A 71 -9.98 -3.90 -6.29
CA PRO A 71 -9.89 -4.15 -7.72
C PRO A 71 -8.41 -4.38 -8.06
N ASN A 72 -8.00 -5.64 -8.17
CA ASN A 72 -6.61 -5.99 -8.30
C ASN A 72 -6.16 -5.99 -9.78
N MET A 73 -5.26 -5.09 -10.12
CA MET A 73 -4.61 -5.02 -11.43
C MET A 73 -3.07 -5.12 -11.32
N GLY A 74 -2.54 -5.44 -10.14
CA GLY A 74 -1.11 -5.41 -9.83
C GLY A 74 -0.57 -3.99 -9.60
N ILE A 75 0.68 -3.89 -9.19
CA ILE A 75 1.32 -2.60 -8.89
C ILE A 75 1.85 -1.87 -10.15
N SER A 76 2.04 -2.58 -11.25
CA SER A 76 2.68 -2.07 -12.46
C SER A 76 1.75 -1.33 -13.43
N ASN A 77 0.47 -1.15 -13.08
CA ASN A 77 -0.54 -0.56 -13.94
C ASN A 77 -0.19 0.82 -14.47
N LEU A 78 0.28 1.71 -13.59
CA LEU A 78 0.63 3.06 -14.04
C LEU A 78 1.83 3.05 -14.99
N ALA A 79 2.84 2.20 -14.74
CA ALA A 79 3.96 2.03 -15.66
C ALA A 79 3.49 1.45 -17.02
N ALA A 80 2.55 0.49 -17.01
CA ALA A 80 1.93 -0.01 -18.23
C ALA A 80 1.15 1.07 -18.98
N ALA A 81 0.46 1.99 -18.25
CA ALA A 81 -0.22 3.12 -18.86
C ALA A 81 0.74 4.10 -19.55
N PHE A 82 1.97 4.22 -19.10
CA PHE A 82 3.04 4.94 -19.80
C PHE A 82 3.55 4.26 -21.08
N GLY A 83 3.09 3.04 -21.36
CA GLY A 83 3.47 2.25 -22.53
C GLY A 83 4.53 1.20 -22.26
N CYS A 84 4.90 0.95 -21.00
CA CYS A 84 5.76 -0.17 -20.65
C CYS A 84 5.11 -1.50 -21.08
N PRO A 85 5.84 -2.39 -21.79
CA PRO A 85 5.28 -3.67 -22.25
C PRO A 85 4.81 -4.53 -21.07
N LEU A 86 3.50 -4.74 -20.95
CA LEU A 86 2.92 -5.57 -19.91
C LEU A 86 3.19 -7.06 -20.17
N LYS A 87 3.65 -7.76 -19.15
CA LYS A 87 3.89 -9.20 -19.14
C LYS A 87 3.04 -9.83 -18.04
N THR A 88 2.18 -10.77 -18.40
CA THR A 88 1.44 -11.59 -17.45
C THR A 88 2.16 -12.92 -17.27
N VAL A 89 2.29 -13.36 -16.05
CA VAL A 89 2.89 -14.64 -15.67
C VAL A 89 1.88 -15.38 -14.80
N ASP A 90 1.75 -16.69 -15.00
CA ASP A 90 0.85 -17.49 -14.19
C ASP A 90 1.27 -17.43 -12.70
N ASP A 91 0.29 -17.34 -11.82
CA ASP A 91 0.44 -17.27 -10.37
C ASP A 91 1.26 -16.09 -9.83
N ALA A 92 1.43 -15.02 -10.62
CA ALA A 92 2.10 -13.80 -10.20
C ALA A 92 1.37 -12.54 -10.67
N ASP A 93 1.63 -11.43 -10.01
CA ASP A 93 1.17 -10.11 -10.47
C ASP A 93 1.78 -9.77 -11.84
N PRO A 94 1.03 -9.08 -12.71
CA PRO A 94 1.56 -8.58 -13.97
C PRO A 94 2.77 -7.69 -13.75
N TRP A 95 3.80 -7.85 -14.59
CA TRP A 95 5.01 -7.04 -14.57
C TRP A 95 5.20 -6.31 -15.89
N VAL A 96 6.15 -5.37 -15.94
CA VAL A 96 6.39 -4.57 -17.14
C VAL A 96 7.86 -4.59 -17.57
N GLY A 97 8.10 -4.41 -18.87
CA GLY A 97 9.42 -4.08 -19.38
C GLY A 97 9.68 -2.57 -19.32
N HIS A 98 10.96 -2.20 -19.46
CA HIS A 98 11.39 -0.81 -19.32
C HIS A 98 11.32 -0.03 -20.64
N LEU A 99 11.22 1.30 -20.56
CA LEU A 99 11.25 2.23 -21.70
C LEU A 99 12.53 3.07 -21.74
N VAL A 100 13.23 3.19 -20.61
CA VAL A 100 14.42 4.02 -20.43
C VAL A 100 15.57 3.18 -19.91
N SER A 101 16.79 3.48 -20.34
CA SER A 101 18.03 2.89 -19.82
C SER A 101 19.16 3.93 -19.82
N ASN A 102 20.29 3.63 -19.18
CA ASN A 102 21.45 4.49 -19.17
C ASN A 102 22.19 4.56 -20.51
N GLN A 103 21.79 3.77 -21.53
CA GLN A 103 22.27 3.93 -22.89
C GLN A 103 21.62 5.12 -23.59
N ASP A 104 20.40 5.50 -23.19
CA ASP A 104 19.69 6.69 -23.66
C ASP A 104 18.94 7.35 -22.49
N PRO A 105 19.63 8.02 -21.55
CA PRO A 105 18.99 8.69 -20.42
C PRO A 105 18.06 9.83 -20.87
N GLY A 106 18.30 10.42 -22.03
CA GLY A 106 17.44 11.44 -22.66
C GLY A 106 16.04 10.93 -23.02
N ALA A 107 15.84 9.60 -23.11
CA ALA A 107 14.51 9.00 -23.28
C ALA A 107 13.55 9.43 -22.16
N ALA A 108 14.03 9.62 -20.94
CA ALA A 108 13.24 10.07 -19.80
C ALA A 108 12.47 11.39 -20.09
N ARG A 109 13.08 12.33 -20.80
CA ARG A 109 12.44 13.60 -21.18
C ARG A 109 11.39 13.44 -22.30
N ARG A 110 11.38 12.31 -22.98
CA ARG A 110 10.41 12.01 -24.05
C ARG A 110 9.17 11.29 -23.55
N ILE A 111 9.22 10.74 -22.32
CA ILE A 111 8.06 10.15 -21.66
C ILE A 111 6.96 11.20 -21.54
N ARG A 112 5.74 10.82 -21.89
CA ARG A 112 4.56 11.68 -21.83
C ARG A 112 3.52 11.09 -20.90
N LYS A 113 2.81 11.96 -20.19
CA LYS A 113 1.72 11.56 -19.31
C LYS A 113 0.64 10.79 -20.10
N PRO A 114 0.17 9.63 -19.59
CA PRO A 114 -0.91 8.88 -20.23
C PRO A 114 -2.18 9.74 -20.31
N ASN A 115 -2.88 9.66 -21.44
CA ASN A 115 -4.17 10.34 -21.61
C ASN A 115 -5.32 9.41 -21.19
N PRO A 116 -6.14 9.78 -20.19
CA PRO A 116 -7.25 8.94 -19.74
C PRO A 116 -8.28 8.59 -20.82
N GLY A 117 -8.41 9.41 -21.87
CA GLY A 117 -9.42 9.24 -22.91
C GLY A 117 -9.14 8.12 -23.92
N ASP A 118 -7.87 7.69 -24.06
CA ASP A 118 -7.45 6.73 -25.07
C ASP A 118 -6.51 5.62 -24.55
N ASN A 119 -6.23 5.62 -23.25
CA ASN A 119 -5.30 4.69 -22.65
C ASN A 119 -5.98 3.35 -22.31
N PRO A 120 -5.53 2.21 -22.87
CA PRO A 120 -6.17 0.91 -22.69
C PRO A 120 -6.13 0.41 -21.23
N ILE A 121 -5.10 0.76 -20.47
CA ILE A 121 -4.99 0.38 -19.03
C ILE A 121 -6.04 1.12 -18.22
N TYR A 122 -6.24 2.41 -18.46
CA TYR A 122 -7.27 3.18 -17.79
C TYR A 122 -8.68 2.72 -18.18
N ALA A 123 -8.90 2.43 -19.45
CA ALA A 123 -10.18 1.86 -19.92
C ALA A 123 -10.47 0.50 -19.25
N ARG A 124 -9.46 -0.36 -19.13
CA ARG A 124 -9.58 -1.65 -18.41
C ARG A 124 -9.92 -1.45 -16.93
N MET A 125 -9.24 -0.52 -16.27
CA MET A 125 -9.52 -0.16 -14.86
C MET A 125 -10.96 0.31 -14.69
N ILE A 126 -11.41 1.26 -15.49
CA ILE A 126 -12.78 1.81 -15.42
C ILE A 126 -13.82 0.70 -15.62
N LYS A 127 -13.61 -0.17 -16.62
CA LYS A 127 -14.49 -1.31 -16.87
C LYS A 127 -14.58 -2.24 -15.67
N ARG A 128 -13.45 -2.55 -15.02
CA ARG A 128 -13.39 -3.40 -13.82
C ARG A 128 -14.12 -2.75 -12.66
N LEU A 129 -13.87 -1.46 -12.37
CA LEU A 129 -14.56 -0.73 -11.32
C LEU A 129 -16.08 -0.74 -11.52
N ALA A 130 -16.53 -0.53 -12.75
CA ALA A 130 -17.95 -0.58 -13.09
C ALA A 130 -18.52 -1.98 -12.85
N PHE A 131 -17.88 -3.04 -13.36
CA PHE A 131 -18.33 -4.41 -13.18
C PHE A 131 -18.47 -4.78 -11.70
N LEU A 132 -17.47 -4.52 -10.88
CA LEU A 132 -17.47 -4.88 -9.47
C LEU A 132 -18.58 -4.17 -8.69
N GLN A 133 -18.85 -2.89 -9.00
CA GLN A 133 -19.91 -2.12 -8.36
C GLN A 133 -21.33 -2.50 -8.83
N ASP A 134 -21.46 -2.97 -10.06
CA ASP A 134 -22.76 -3.37 -10.61
C ASP A 134 -23.17 -4.78 -10.14
N HIS A 135 -22.20 -5.60 -9.66
CA HIS A 135 -22.42 -6.98 -9.23
C HIS A 135 -22.23 -7.21 -7.72
N SER A 136 -21.81 -6.19 -6.96
CA SER A 136 -21.66 -6.28 -5.50
C SER A 136 -22.11 -5.00 -4.81
N SER A 137 -22.64 -5.15 -3.60
CA SER A 137 -22.95 -4.02 -2.70
C SER A 137 -21.78 -3.61 -1.80
N LEU A 138 -20.65 -4.34 -1.84
CA LEU A 138 -19.50 -4.04 -1.01
C LEU A 138 -18.79 -2.77 -1.49
N PRO A 139 -18.27 -1.97 -0.58
CA PRO A 139 -17.47 -0.80 -0.94
C PRO A 139 -16.16 -1.23 -1.62
N LEU A 140 -15.62 -0.37 -2.47
CA LEU A 140 -14.34 -0.59 -3.12
C LEU A 140 -13.18 0.03 -2.34
N ARG A 141 -12.01 -0.52 -2.57
CA ARG A 141 -10.69 0.07 -2.29
C ARG A 141 -10.15 0.71 -3.56
N LEU A 142 -9.08 1.50 -3.46
CA LEU A 142 -8.35 1.90 -4.65
C LEU A 142 -7.65 0.69 -5.30
N VAL A 143 -7.50 0.76 -6.62
CA VAL A 143 -6.50 -0.04 -7.34
C VAL A 143 -5.11 0.37 -6.83
N ASN A 144 -4.16 -0.54 -6.87
CA ASN A 144 -2.79 -0.31 -6.39
C ASN A 144 -2.20 1.01 -6.87
N VAL A 145 -1.65 1.78 -5.93
CA VAL A 145 -0.96 3.05 -6.19
C VAL A 145 0.49 2.93 -5.72
N ALA A 146 1.40 2.94 -6.68
CA ALA A 146 2.84 3.02 -6.41
C ALA A 146 3.28 4.47 -6.20
N SER A 147 4.34 4.68 -5.43
CA SER A 147 5.02 5.97 -5.37
C SER A 147 5.59 6.38 -6.74
N PRO A 148 5.88 7.66 -6.96
CA PRO A 148 6.59 8.09 -8.17
C PRO A 148 7.91 7.36 -8.37
N MET A 149 8.62 7.03 -7.30
CA MET A 149 9.89 6.32 -7.32
C MET A 149 9.73 4.86 -7.76
N VAL A 150 8.76 4.14 -7.21
CA VAL A 150 8.47 2.75 -7.62
C VAL A 150 7.98 2.71 -9.06
N THR A 151 7.13 3.65 -9.48
CA THR A 151 6.71 3.75 -10.88
C THR A 151 7.89 4.05 -11.81
N ALA A 152 8.80 4.94 -11.40
CA ALA A 152 10.00 5.27 -12.17
C ALA A 152 10.91 4.04 -12.33
N SER A 153 11.07 3.21 -11.30
CA SER A 153 11.87 1.98 -11.35
C SER A 153 11.29 0.90 -12.26
N MET A 154 10.01 1.03 -12.62
CA MET A 154 9.36 0.16 -13.63
C MET A 154 9.52 0.72 -15.06
N ILE A 155 9.63 2.05 -15.22
CA ILE A 155 9.81 2.71 -16.52
C ILE A 155 11.28 2.70 -16.93
N TRP A 156 12.18 2.95 -16.00
CA TRP A 156 13.64 2.91 -16.15
C TRP A 156 14.15 1.69 -15.41
N ASP A 157 15.01 0.88 -16.02
CA ASP A 157 15.61 -0.27 -15.31
C ASP A 157 16.09 0.16 -13.93
N TYR A 158 15.76 -0.64 -12.93
CA TYR A 158 15.97 -0.28 -11.54
C TYR A 158 17.44 0.07 -11.23
N THR A 159 18.40 -0.76 -11.68
CA THR A 159 19.83 -0.54 -11.44
C THR A 159 20.28 0.73 -12.16
N ASP A 160 19.84 0.91 -13.39
CA ASP A 160 20.12 2.09 -14.20
C ASP A 160 19.53 3.36 -13.55
N LEU A 161 18.31 3.31 -13.00
CA LEU A 161 17.68 4.44 -12.31
C LEU A 161 18.49 4.87 -11.08
N MET A 162 18.96 3.92 -10.26
CA MET A 162 19.80 4.23 -9.10
C MET A 162 21.10 4.93 -9.50
N MET A 163 21.71 4.51 -10.59
CA MET A 163 22.87 5.18 -11.16
C MET A 163 22.52 6.55 -11.77
N ALA A 164 21.39 6.63 -12.47
CA ALA A 164 20.92 7.85 -13.12
C ALA A 164 20.61 8.97 -12.13
N MET A 165 20.11 8.65 -10.94
CA MET A 165 19.92 9.65 -9.86
C MET A 165 21.21 10.40 -9.52
N LEU A 166 22.37 9.78 -9.69
CA LEU A 166 23.67 10.41 -9.44
C LEU A 166 24.27 11.02 -10.70
N LEU A 167 24.10 10.40 -11.87
CA LEU A 167 24.76 10.78 -13.12
C LEU A 167 23.93 11.73 -13.98
N TYR A 168 22.58 11.58 -13.93
CA TYR A 168 21.63 12.27 -14.78
C TYR A 168 20.42 12.79 -13.97
N PRO A 169 20.63 13.51 -12.84
CA PRO A 169 19.53 13.91 -11.95
C PRO A 169 18.47 14.75 -12.66
N GLY A 170 18.85 15.55 -13.65
CA GLY A 170 17.91 16.36 -14.44
C GLY A 170 16.91 15.53 -15.26
N GLU A 171 17.34 14.42 -15.84
CA GLU A 171 16.52 13.45 -16.56
C GLU A 171 15.58 12.70 -15.63
N VAL A 172 16.11 12.30 -14.48
CA VAL A 172 15.34 11.63 -13.43
C VAL A 172 14.25 12.56 -12.89
N HIS A 173 14.59 13.82 -12.57
CA HIS A 173 13.59 14.80 -12.14
C HIS A 173 12.51 15.03 -13.20
N ALA A 174 12.87 15.13 -14.48
CA ALA A 174 11.89 15.29 -15.56
C ALA A 174 10.91 14.11 -15.64
N LEU A 175 11.39 12.89 -15.46
CA LEU A 175 10.56 11.68 -15.40
C LEU A 175 9.64 11.69 -14.17
N PHE A 176 10.17 12.01 -13.00
CA PHE A 176 9.42 12.02 -11.75
C PHE A 176 8.30 13.06 -11.73
N GLU A 177 8.51 14.24 -12.34
CA GLU A 177 7.46 15.26 -12.51
C GLU A 177 6.27 14.68 -13.28
N VAL A 178 6.52 14.09 -14.44
CA VAL A 178 5.48 13.51 -15.29
C VAL A 178 4.78 12.34 -14.61
N ILE A 179 5.52 11.47 -13.89
CA ILE A 179 4.94 10.34 -13.14
C ILE A 179 4.06 10.86 -12.01
N THR A 180 4.52 11.86 -11.26
CA THR A 180 3.76 12.42 -10.12
C THR A 180 2.42 12.99 -10.58
N GLU A 181 2.42 13.78 -11.67
CA GLU A 181 1.18 14.27 -12.26
C GLU A 181 0.26 13.14 -12.74
N ALA A 182 0.83 12.11 -13.37
CA ALA A 182 0.07 10.96 -13.82
C ALA A 182 -0.49 10.16 -12.64
N THR A 183 0.23 10.04 -11.54
CA THR A 183 -0.25 9.38 -10.31
C THR A 183 -1.44 10.13 -9.73
N ILE A 184 -1.39 11.46 -9.69
CA ILE A 184 -2.50 12.30 -9.23
C ILE A 184 -3.73 12.09 -10.12
N ASP A 185 -3.56 12.14 -11.44
CA ASP A 185 -4.65 11.93 -12.39
C ASP A 185 -5.22 10.50 -12.31
N TYR A 186 -4.36 9.50 -12.14
CA TYR A 186 -4.75 8.09 -11.98
C TYR A 186 -5.62 7.85 -10.73
N VAL A 187 -5.26 8.46 -9.60
CA VAL A 187 -6.07 8.36 -8.38
C VAL A 187 -7.39 9.14 -8.55
N ARG A 188 -7.35 10.35 -9.08
CA ARG A 188 -8.56 11.15 -9.34
C ARG A 188 -9.54 10.44 -10.29
N LEU A 189 -9.01 9.78 -11.32
CA LEU A 189 -9.81 8.98 -12.24
C LEU A 189 -10.54 7.85 -11.51
N GLN A 190 -9.86 7.13 -10.62
CA GLN A 190 -10.50 6.11 -9.78
C GLN A 190 -11.62 6.71 -8.93
N LEU A 191 -11.34 7.83 -8.22
CA LEU A 191 -12.31 8.50 -7.37
C LEU A 191 -13.55 8.98 -8.14
N THR A 192 -13.40 9.33 -9.42
CA THR A 192 -14.53 9.71 -10.29
C THR A 192 -15.44 8.51 -10.62
N HIS A 193 -14.87 7.30 -10.66
CA HIS A 193 -15.57 6.07 -11.06
C HIS A 193 -15.99 5.17 -9.90
N ILE A 194 -15.50 5.38 -8.69
CA ILE A 194 -15.89 4.63 -7.49
C ILE A 194 -17.07 5.34 -6.81
N LYS A 195 -18.22 4.64 -6.71
CA LYS A 195 -19.45 5.14 -6.07
C LYS A 195 -19.37 5.06 -4.54
N HIS A 196 -18.80 3.98 -4.03
CA HIS A 196 -18.66 3.69 -2.60
C HIS A 196 -17.24 3.33 -2.26
N LEU A 197 -16.44 4.33 -1.91
CA LEU A 197 -15.04 4.16 -1.51
C LEU A 197 -14.96 3.90 -0.01
N LEU A 198 -14.31 2.79 0.40
CA LEU A 198 -14.02 2.52 1.80
C LEU A 198 -12.71 3.19 2.25
N THR A 199 -11.68 3.15 1.42
CA THR A 199 -10.33 3.50 1.82
C THR A 199 -9.50 4.04 0.66
N MET A 200 -8.63 5.01 0.95
CA MET A 200 -7.63 5.56 0.03
C MET A 200 -6.36 4.69 -0.05
N GLY A 201 -6.48 3.43 0.26
CA GLY A 201 -5.44 2.41 0.16
C GLY A 201 -5.94 1.15 -0.52
N HIS A 202 -5.04 0.23 -0.79
CA HIS A 202 -5.32 -1.08 -1.37
C HIS A 202 -4.98 -2.26 -0.43
N GLU A 203 -4.42 -1.97 0.74
CA GLU A 203 -4.11 -2.96 1.77
C GLU A 203 -5.31 -3.24 2.69
N PRO A 204 -5.28 -4.32 3.47
CA PRO A 204 -6.42 -4.76 4.28
C PRO A 204 -6.83 -3.77 5.36
N GLU A 205 -5.90 -3.00 5.93
CA GLU A 205 -6.28 -1.92 6.85
C GLU A 205 -6.98 -0.79 6.13
N VAL A 206 -7.95 -0.19 6.79
CA VAL A 206 -8.71 0.92 6.24
C VAL A 206 -8.01 2.23 6.55
N LEU A 207 -7.63 2.96 5.51
CA LEU A 207 -7.22 4.36 5.58
C LEU A 207 -8.40 5.23 5.16
N PRO A 208 -9.09 5.89 6.11
CA PRO A 208 -10.21 6.76 5.78
C PRO A 208 -9.82 7.85 4.77
N PRO A 209 -10.69 8.20 3.80
CA PRO A 209 -10.35 9.14 2.74
C PRO A 209 -9.86 10.50 3.21
N GLU A 210 -10.30 10.97 4.37
CA GLU A 210 -9.90 12.24 4.97
C GLU A 210 -8.47 12.24 5.56
N ILE A 211 -7.85 11.07 5.72
CA ILE A 211 -6.48 10.96 6.22
C ILE A 211 -5.46 11.20 5.12
N GLY A 212 -5.75 10.75 3.91
CA GLY A 212 -4.86 10.92 2.75
C GLY A 212 -4.71 9.66 1.91
N LEU A 213 -3.74 9.66 1.01
CA LEU A 213 -3.46 8.58 0.06
C LEU A 213 -2.40 7.63 0.61
N ARG A 214 -2.64 6.32 0.53
CA ARG A 214 -1.59 5.31 0.74
C ARG A 214 -0.87 4.99 -0.55
N ILE A 215 0.46 4.99 -0.50
CA ILE A 215 1.34 4.64 -1.63
C ILE A 215 2.32 3.54 -1.22
N SER A 216 2.69 2.67 -2.17
CA SER A 216 3.79 1.70 -1.99
C SER A 216 5.10 2.32 -2.45
N ASP A 217 6.10 2.35 -1.58
CA ASP A 217 7.42 2.96 -1.80
C ASP A 217 8.56 2.00 -1.43
N ASP A 218 8.52 0.78 -2.00
CA ASP A 218 9.43 -0.30 -1.64
C ASP A 218 10.90 -0.02 -2.02
N THR A 219 11.10 0.83 -3.04
CA THR A 219 12.45 1.29 -3.44
C THR A 219 13.16 2.10 -2.36
N ALA A 220 12.42 2.66 -1.41
CA ALA A 220 12.98 3.38 -0.26
C ALA A 220 13.99 2.56 0.53
N ALA A 221 13.80 1.23 0.61
CA ALA A 221 14.71 0.31 1.29
C ALA A 221 16.15 0.33 0.75
N LEU A 222 16.35 0.79 -0.47
CA LEU A 222 17.66 0.79 -1.16
C LEU A 222 18.29 2.18 -1.26
N MET A 223 17.60 3.21 -0.75
CA MET A 223 18.03 4.60 -0.86
C MET A 223 18.92 5.03 0.32
N SER A 224 19.81 5.97 0.07
CA SER A 224 20.39 6.77 1.13
C SER A 224 19.42 7.85 1.61
N PRO A 225 19.54 8.38 2.84
CA PRO A 225 18.71 9.49 3.30
C PRO A 225 18.77 10.73 2.39
N ALA A 226 19.93 11.02 1.81
CA ALA A 226 20.11 12.16 0.90
C ALA A 226 19.32 11.98 -0.40
N LEU A 227 19.44 10.82 -1.05
CA LEU A 227 18.69 10.49 -2.26
C LEU A 227 17.19 10.40 -1.98
N TYR A 228 16.81 9.87 -0.82
CA TYR A 228 15.39 9.83 -0.46
C TYR A 228 14.80 11.23 -0.26
N ARG A 229 15.53 12.18 0.33
CA ARG A 229 15.07 13.59 0.40
C ARG A 229 14.86 14.18 -0.98
N GLU A 230 15.80 13.95 -1.89
CA GLU A 230 15.76 14.53 -3.22
C GLU A 230 14.65 13.91 -4.10
N PHE A 231 14.52 12.57 -4.10
CA PHE A 231 13.64 11.85 -5.02
C PHE A 231 12.40 11.23 -4.34
N GLY A 232 12.42 10.95 -3.07
CA GLY A 232 11.27 10.45 -2.31
C GLY A 232 10.43 11.58 -1.72
N VAL A 233 11.00 12.32 -0.77
CA VAL A 233 10.29 13.39 -0.03
C VAL A 233 9.70 14.40 -0.99
N ARG A 234 10.49 14.90 -1.95
CA ARG A 234 10.07 15.93 -2.90
C ARG A 234 8.79 15.56 -3.66
N TYR A 235 8.69 14.34 -4.15
CA TYR A 235 7.58 13.90 -5.00
C TYR A 235 6.41 13.33 -4.20
N ASN A 236 6.68 12.64 -3.10
CA ASN A 236 5.64 12.19 -2.18
C ASN A 236 4.92 13.39 -1.51
N SER A 237 5.61 14.52 -1.31
CA SER A 237 5.00 15.77 -0.83
C SER A 237 3.93 16.32 -1.77
N LYS A 238 4.12 16.19 -3.10
CA LYS A 238 3.11 16.62 -4.08
C LYS A 238 1.87 15.74 -4.03
N LEU A 239 2.04 14.43 -3.80
CA LEU A 239 0.90 13.52 -3.59
C LEU A 239 0.18 13.86 -2.28
N SER A 240 0.93 14.12 -1.22
CA SER A 240 0.37 14.56 0.06
C SER A 240 -0.46 15.84 -0.07
N GLU A 241 0.05 16.84 -0.79
CA GLU A 241 -0.68 18.09 -1.08
C GLU A 241 -1.97 17.83 -1.87
N ALA A 242 -1.90 16.95 -2.88
CA ALA A 242 -3.03 16.67 -3.78
C ALA A 242 -4.18 15.92 -3.09
N PHE A 243 -3.90 15.14 -2.02
CA PHE A 243 -4.84 14.26 -1.34
C PHE A 243 -5.00 14.53 0.17
N GLY A 244 -4.47 15.64 0.68
CA GLY A 244 -4.63 16.04 2.09
C GLY A 244 -3.77 15.26 3.08
N GLY A 245 -2.85 14.44 2.58
CA GLY A 245 -1.92 13.62 3.38
C GLY A 245 -1.43 12.41 2.60
N VAL A 246 -0.39 11.76 3.13
CA VAL A 246 0.15 10.52 2.56
C VAL A 246 0.50 9.52 3.65
N VAL A 247 0.24 8.24 3.40
CA VAL A 247 0.75 7.09 4.17
C VAL A 247 1.69 6.32 3.26
N ILE A 248 2.90 6.07 3.73
CA ILE A 248 3.95 5.42 2.93
C ILE A 248 4.14 3.99 3.42
N HIS A 249 3.95 3.03 2.51
CA HIS A 249 4.29 1.63 2.72
C HIS A 249 5.69 1.31 2.20
N SER A 250 6.43 0.47 2.94
CA SER A 250 7.64 -0.20 2.44
C SER A 250 7.77 -1.61 3.03
N CYS A 251 7.93 -2.60 2.14
CA CYS A 251 8.17 -3.99 2.52
C CYS A 251 9.58 -4.24 3.04
N GLY A 252 10.59 -3.56 2.48
CA GLY A 252 11.99 -3.76 2.79
C GLY A 252 12.45 -3.03 4.06
N ASP A 253 13.70 -3.23 4.44
CA ASP A 253 14.33 -2.47 5.53
C ASP A 253 14.59 -1.02 5.09
N CYS A 254 13.67 -0.14 5.43
CA CYS A 254 13.79 1.30 5.21
C CYS A 254 14.22 2.08 6.46
N SER A 255 14.63 1.41 7.53
CA SER A 255 14.98 2.04 8.82
C SER A 255 15.95 3.20 8.68
N ARG A 256 16.93 3.09 7.78
CA ARG A 256 17.91 4.15 7.50
C ARG A 256 17.32 5.42 6.87
N VAL A 257 16.18 5.34 6.21
CA VAL A 257 15.53 6.50 5.54
C VAL A 257 14.30 7.01 6.27
N VAL A 258 13.87 6.38 7.36
CA VAL A 258 12.71 6.82 8.16
C VAL A 258 12.85 8.29 8.57
N SER A 259 14.05 8.73 8.99
CA SER A 259 14.28 10.13 9.34
C SER A 259 13.99 11.09 8.17
N ALA A 260 14.34 10.70 6.95
CA ALA A 260 14.02 11.48 5.75
C ALA A 260 12.53 11.38 5.39
N MET A 261 11.90 10.20 5.53
CA MET A 261 10.45 10.04 5.33
C MET A 261 9.65 11.00 6.22
N LEU A 262 10.06 11.17 7.48
CA LEU A 262 9.43 12.08 8.45
C LEU A 262 9.52 13.57 8.06
N GLU A 263 10.33 13.93 7.08
CA GLU A 263 10.43 15.27 6.52
C GLU A 263 9.37 15.53 5.43
N THR A 264 8.61 14.49 5.00
CA THR A 264 7.55 14.65 4.00
C THR A 264 6.38 15.45 4.58
N PRO A 265 6.06 16.65 4.06
CA PRO A 265 4.92 17.44 4.49
C PRO A 265 3.62 16.65 4.35
N GLY A 266 2.80 16.65 5.42
CA GLY A 266 1.54 15.94 5.44
C GLY A 266 1.67 14.41 5.49
N LEU A 267 2.83 13.87 5.88
CA LEU A 267 2.96 12.44 6.20
C LEU A 267 2.05 12.09 7.37
N ARG A 268 1.13 11.14 7.19
CA ARG A 268 0.13 10.72 8.17
C ARG A 268 0.48 9.39 8.84
N GLY A 269 1.26 8.57 8.15
CA GLY A 269 1.68 7.28 8.69
C GLY A 269 2.75 6.57 7.86
N LEU A 270 3.36 5.59 8.51
CA LEU A 270 4.24 4.61 7.86
C LEU A 270 3.65 3.21 8.05
N GLU A 271 3.59 2.45 6.99
CA GLU A 271 3.29 1.02 7.03
C GLU A 271 4.57 0.25 6.73
N LEU A 272 5.04 -0.48 7.74
CA LEU A 272 6.34 -1.14 7.71
C LEU A 272 6.23 -2.62 8.06
N THR A 273 6.97 -3.44 7.35
CA THR A 273 7.17 -4.83 7.72
C THR A 273 8.24 -4.91 8.80
N ILE A 274 7.84 -5.16 10.02
CA ILE A 274 8.69 -5.03 11.22
C ILE A 274 9.83 -6.08 11.29
N PRO A 275 9.67 -7.33 10.87
CA PRO A 275 10.80 -8.26 10.84
C PRO A 275 11.94 -7.80 9.93
N GLN A 276 11.64 -7.17 8.79
CA GLN A 276 12.63 -6.60 7.89
C GLN A 276 13.23 -5.31 8.45
N ASN A 277 12.41 -4.47 9.06
CA ASN A 277 12.82 -3.22 9.72
C ASN A 277 13.25 -3.51 11.18
N SER A 278 14.31 -4.28 11.37
CA SER A 278 14.77 -4.74 12.69
C SER A 278 15.36 -3.65 13.58
N ASN A 279 15.80 -2.53 12.99
CA ASN A 279 16.31 -1.38 13.75
C ASN A 279 15.17 -0.47 14.23
N TRP A 280 14.46 -0.91 15.26
CA TRP A 280 13.30 -0.18 15.82
C TRP A 280 13.67 1.19 16.41
N GLU A 281 14.90 1.39 16.85
CA GLU A 281 15.38 2.70 17.33
C GLU A 281 15.30 3.78 16.24
N ALA A 282 15.53 3.40 14.97
CA ALA A 282 15.39 4.32 13.85
C ALA A 282 13.92 4.69 13.55
N ILE A 283 12.95 3.88 14.00
CA ILE A 283 11.51 4.11 13.80
C ILE A 283 10.91 4.92 14.96
N LYS A 284 11.47 4.81 16.17
CA LYS A 284 10.96 5.52 17.38
C LYS A 284 10.67 7.02 17.18
N PRO A 285 11.44 7.79 16.39
CA PRO A 285 11.11 9.20 16.13
C PRO A 285 9.75 9.44 15.47
N ALA A 286 9.12 8.40 14.87
CA ALA A 286 7.79 8.48 14.30
C ALA A 286 6.66 8.38 15.35
N VAL A 287 6.94 7.77 16.52
CA VAL A 287 5.96 7.53 17.58
C VAL A 287 5.34 8.84 18.06
N GLY A 288 4.00 8.89 18.07
CA GLY A 288 3.23 10.07 18.49
C GLY A 288 3.25 11.26 17.53
N ARG A 289 4.00 11.18 16.42
CA ARG A 289 4.02 12.19 15.36
C ARG A 289 3.14 11.79 14.16
N ILE A 290 3.14 10.50 13.83
CA ILE A 290 2.37 9.89 12.76
C ILE A 290 1.89 8.51 13.22
N ALA A 291 0.92 7.95 12.52
CA ALA A 291 0.47 6.59 12.76
C ALA A 291 1.49 5.55 12.23
N LEU A 292 1.56 4.41 12.90
CA LEU A 292 2.41 3.29 12.53
C LEU A 292 1.56 2.06 12.27
N SER A 293 1.47 1.61 11.02
CA SER A 293 0.91 0.33 10.64
C SER A 293 2.05 -0.69 10.55
N LEU A 294 2.08 -1.62 11.49
CA LEU A 294 3.22 -2.51 11.72
C LEU A 294 2.84 -3.93 11.32
N ARG A 295 3.35 -4.37 10.18
CA ARG A 295 3.11 -5.69 9.64
C ARG A 295 4.04 -6.71 10.29
N HIS A 296 3.45 -7.69 10.96
CA HIS A 296 4.18 -8.73 11.68
C HIS A 296 4.85 -9.75 10.74
N LYS A 297 4.17 -10.16 9.68
CA LYS A 297 4.67 -11.13 8.71
C LYS A 297 4.33 -10.60 7.31
N PHE A 298 5.32 -10.60 6.45
CA PHE A 298 5.08 -10.41 5.04
C PHE A 298 5.36 -11.72 4.33
N TRP A 299 4.29 -12.49 4.06
CA TRP A 299 4.28 -13.69 3.22
C TRP A 299 5.52 -14.58 3.45
N ASP A 300 5.83 -15.53 2.76
CA ASP A 300 6.86 -16.57 2.82
C ASP A 300 8.31 -16.19 3.24
N HIS A 301 8.55 -15.04 3.84
CA HIS A 301 9.91 -14.56 4.10
C HIS A 301 10.34 -14.70 5.54
N GLY A 302 10.92 -15.82 5.83
CA GLY A 302 11.72 -16.06 7.01
C GLY A 302 11.44 -17.43 7.65
N PRO A 303 12.49 -18.11 8.04
CA PRO A 303 12.37 -19.27 8.90
C PRO A 303 11.82 -18.76 10.25
N GLU A 304 10.76 -19.35 10.74
CA GLU A 304 10.16 -19.11 12.05
C GLU A 304 9.71 -17.66 12.30
N ALA A 305 8.49 -17.35 11.87
CA ALA A 305 7.82 -16.14 12.36
C ALA A 305 7.72 -16.20 13.89
N PRO A 306 8.11 -15.17 14.64
CA PRO A 306 7.89 -15.12 16.09
C PRO A 306 6.41 -15.36 16.40
N ASP A 307 6.09 -15.91 17.60
CA ASP A 307 4.70 -16.02 18.02
C ASP A 307 4.00 -14.67 17.88
N PRO A 308 2.88 -14.57 17.14
CA PRO A 308 2.25 -13.29 16.82
C PRO A 308 1.83 -12.49 18.05
N VAL A 309 1.42 -13.17 19.13
CA VAL A 309 0.97 -12.51 20.37
C VAL A 309 2.16 -11.93 21.13
N GLU A 310 3.22 -12.73 21.32
CA GLU A 310 4.44 -12.27 21.97
C GLU A 310 5.11 -11.14 21.18
N TYR A 311 5.13 -11.27 19.86
CA TYR A 311 5.73 -10.26 19.00
C TYR A 311 4.92 -8.96 19.02
N THR A 312 3.59 -9.05 19.02
CA THR A 312 2.70 -7.89 19.20
C THR A 312 2.98 -7.20 20.53
N GLN A 313 3.14 -7.96 21.62
CA GLN A 313 3.48 -7.36 22.93
C GLN A 313 4.80 -6.60 22.85
N LYS A 314 5.85 -7.14 22.24
CA LYS A 314 7.14 -6.46 22.05
C LYS A 314 7.00 -5.18 21.24
N ILE A 315 6.15 -5.19 20.19
CA ILE A 315 5.84 -3.98 19.41
C ILE A 315 5.22 -2.92 20.30
N LEU A 316 4.23 -3.29 21.12
CA LEU A 316 3.57 -2.34 22.03
C LEU A 316 4.51 -1.81 23.10
N ASP A 317 5.39 -2.64 23.64
CA ASP A 317 6.40 -2.21 24.62
C ASP A 317 7.38 -1.19 24.03
N CYS A 318 7.66 -1.27 22.72
CA CYS A 318 8.58 -0.37 22.02
C CYS A 318 7.90 0.91 21.52
N PHE A 319 6.73 0.80 20.89
CA PHE A 319 6.07 1.89 20.16
C PHE A 319 4.84 2.45 20.88
N GLY A 320 4.37 1.78 21.94
CA GLY A 320 3.13 2.14 22.63
C GLY A 320 1.88 1.67 21.89
N ARG A 321 0.71 2.19 22.28
CA ARG A 321 -0.59 1.82 21.70
C ARG A 321 -1.18 2.92 20.82
N ARG A 322 -0.82 4.17 21.08
CA ARG A 322 -1.39 5.34 20.42
C ARG A 322 -0.91 5.45 18.98
N GLY A 323 -1.85 5.45 18.04
CA GLY A 323 -1.55 5.54 16.60
C GLY A 323 -0.89 4.30 16.03
N VAL A 324 -0.99 3.15 16.71
CA VAL A 324 -0.42 1.87 16.25
C VAL A 324 -1.52 0.98 15.69
N PHE A 325 -1.23 0.37 14.54
CA PHE A 325 -2.01 -0.70 13.90
C PHE A 325 -1.13 -1.93 13.79
N ILE A 326 -1.73 -3.12 13.89
CA ILE A 326 -1.04 -4.39 13.71
C ILE A 326 -1.63 -5.13 12.52
N LEU A 327 -0.76 -5.54 11.59
CA LEU A 327 -1.13 -6.48 10.54
C LEU A 327 -0.39 -7.79 10.78
N THR A 328 -1.13 -8.87 10.76
CA THR A 328 -0.56 -10.22 10.87
C THR A 328 -1.23 -11.15 9.87
N SER A 329 -0.70 -12.35 9.69
CA SER A 329 -1.27 -13.33 8.78
C SER A 329 -1.20 -14.73 9.38
N THR A 330 -2.10 -15.60 8.90
CA THR A 330 -2.13 -17.04 9.18
C THR A 330 -2.28 -17.80 7.88
N ASP A 331 -1.99 -19.09 7.89
CA ASP A 331 -2.14 -19.91 6.69
C ASP A 331 -3.59 -20.41 6.53
N THR A 332 -4.35 -20.52 7.62
CA THR A 332 -5.72 -21.02 7.62
C THR A 332 -6.68 -20.13 8.40
N PHE A 333 -7.99 -20.23 8.08
CA PHE A 333 -9.04 -19.50 8.79
C PHE A 333 -9.20 -19.98 10.25
N ASP A 334 -8.97 -21.27 10.54
CA ASP A 334 -9.02 -21.79 11.90
C ASP A 334 -7.92 -21.18 12.79
N GLU A 335 -6.72 -21.06 12.26
CA GLU A 335 -5.63 -20.33 12.92
C GLU A 335 -5.98 -18.86 13.15
N ALA A 336 -6.60 -18.21 12.16
CA ALA A 336 -7.02 -16.82 12.27
C ALA A 336 -8.07 -16.61 13.36
N HIS A 337 -9.05 -17.50 13.47
CA HIS A 337 -10.03 -17.46 14.56
C HIS A 337 -9.36 -17.59 15.93
N SER A 338 -8.46 -18.58 16.10
CA SER A 338 -7.71 -18.78 17.34
C SER A 338 -6.82 -17.58 17.68
N LEU A 339 -6.11 -17.04 16.70
CA LEU A 339 -5.25 -15.87 16.87
C LEU A 339 -6.07 -14.61 17.19
N GLY A 340 -7.19 -14.42 16.51
CA GLY A 340 -8.11 -13.29 16.73
C GLY A 340 -8.60 -13.21 18.18
N GLU A 341 -8.99 -14.34 18.78
CA GLU A 341 -9.38 -14.38 20.19
C GLU A 341 -8.24 -13.98 21.14
N LYS A 342 -7.01 -14.40 20.84
CA LYS A 342 -5.83 -14.07 21.67
C LYS A 342 -5.48 -12.58 21.53
N LEU A 343 -5.46 -12.07 20.31
CA LEU A 343 -5.16 -10.66 20.05
C LEU A 343 -6.27 -9.74 20.59
N TRP A 344 -7.54 -10.15 20.55
CA TRP A 344 -8.63 -9.40 21.14
C TRP A 344 -8.47 -9.18 22.64
N ARG A 345 -7.99 -10.19 23.37
CA ARG A 345 -7.68 -10.06 24.82
C ARG A 345 -6.52 -9.11 25.07
N LEU A 346 -5.56 -9.02 24.19
CA LEU A 346 -4.39 -8.16 24.30
C LEU A 346 -4.66 -6.72 23.86
N LEU A 347 -5.38 -6.54 22.75
CA LEU A 347 -5.50 -5.31 21.98
C LEU A 347 -6.87 -4.65 22.06
N GLY A 348 -7.90 -5.42 22.40
CA GLY A 348 -9.29 -4.96 22.45
C GLY A 348 -9.56 -3.90 23.49
N PRO A 349 -10.78 -3.39 23.57
CA PRO A 349 -11.18 -2.35 24.53
C PRO A 349 -10.86 -2.75 25.97
N ARG A 350 -10.27 -1.84 26.73
CA ARG A 350 -9.99 -1.99 28.17
C ARG A 350 -11.03 -1.24 28.97
#